data_cd88876f249d35809c0ff7b59ba00de4
#
_entry.id   cd88876f249d35809c0ff7b59ba00de4
#
_cell.length_a   1.000
_cell.length_b   1.000
_cell.length_c   1.000
_cell.angle_alpha   90.00
_cell.angle_beta   90.00
_cell.angle_gamma   90.00
#
_symmetry.space_group_name_H-M   'P 1'
#
loop_
_entity.id
_entity.type
_entity.pdbx_description
1 polymer ?
#
loop_
_entity_poly.entity_id
_entity_poly.type
_entity_poly.pdbx_seq_one_letter_code
_entity_poly.pdbx_strand_id
1 'polypeptide(L)'
;EKVFAACAERGIPAITAAPLGIGTAFLAFVPGGMTFEAYFGMHGQPTREKLLRFLVGLSPAMLQMTYLVDPTAADFEAQRGPSTPMGCDLSAGMTGAMALKILLGRGRVPAAPRGLHFDAYRNRMARTWRPGGVRNPLQKLMLAVARKRLG
;
A
#
# COMPACT_ATOMS: atom_id res chain seq x y z
N GLU A 1 -8.15 0.62 9.07
CA GLU A 1 -7.67 -0.19 10.20
C GLU A 1 -8.78 -1.11 10.70
N LYS A 2 -9.90 -0.58 11.21
CA LYS A 2 -11.02 -1.35 11.76
C LYS A 2 -11.61 -2.39 10.79
N VAL A 3 -11.81 -2.01 9.54
CA VAL A 3 -12.34 -2.94 8.51
C VAL A 3 -11.40 -4.13 8.30
N PHE A 4 -10.09 -3.90 8.21
CA PHE A 4 -9.10 -4.97 8.03
C PHE A 4 -9.03 -5.90 9.24
N ALA A 5 -9.15 -5.37 10.45
CA ALA A 5 -9.22 -6.16 11.68
C ALA A 5 -10.48 -7.06 11.67
N ALA A 6 -11.64 -6.48 11.39
CA ALA A 6 -12.91 -7.22 11.31
C ALA A 6 -12.91 -8.30 10.20
N CYS A 7 -12.26 -8.04 9.07
CA CYS A 7 -12.08 -9.03 8.02
C CYS A 7 -11.18 -10.19 8.49
N ALA A 8 -10.06 -9.86 9.14
CA ALA A 8 -9.14 -10.88 9.66
C ALA A 8 -9.82 -11.80 10.70
N GLU A 9 -10.59 -11.22 11.63
CA GLU A 9 -11.36 -11.98 12.64
C GLU A 9 -12.38 -12.92 12.02
N ARG A 10 -12.99 -12.54 10.90
CA ARG A 10 -14.01 -13.32 10.20
C ARG A 10 -13.47 -14.23 9.10
N GLY A 11 -12.15 -14.29 8.91
CA GLY A 11 -11.55 -15.08 7.84
C GLY A 11 -11.91 -14.56 6.44
N ILE A 12 -12.18 -13.25 6.29
CA ILE A 12 -12.54 -12.63 5.02
C ILE A 12 -11.29 -12.00 4.40
N PRO A 13 -10.95 -12.31 3.13
CA PRO A 13 -9.87 -11.63 2.45
C PRO A 13 -10.14 -10.13 2.32
N ALA A 14 -9.12 -9.30 2.59
CA ALA A 14 -9.22 -7.86 2.46
C ALA A 14 -8.12 -7.34 1.53
N ILE A 15 -8.46 -6.38 0.67
CA ILE A 15 -7.55 -5.80 -0.29
C ILE A 15 -7.49 -4.29 -0.14
N THR A 16 -6.34 -3.71 -0.46
CA THR A 16 -6.15 -2.27 -0.56
C THR A 16 -5.34 -1.94 -1.78
N ALA A 17 -5.77 -0.92 -2.51
CA ALA A 17 -4.99 -0.28 -3.53
C ALA A 17 -5.05 1.22 -3.33
N ALA A 18 -3.98 1.92 -3.69
CA ALA A 18 -3.97 3.37 -3.65
C ALA A 18 -3.36 3.93 -4.93
N PRO A 19 -3.95 5.00 -5.47
CA PRO A 19 -3.35 5.76 -6.55
C PRO A 19 -2.10 6.46 -6.04
N LEU A 20 -1.02 6.37 -6.80
CA LEU A 20 0.27 6.97 -6.49
C LEU A 20 0.85 7.57 -7.77
N GLY A 21 0.77 8.90 -7.91
CA GLY A 21 1.10 9.55 -9.16
C GLY A 21 0.25 9.03 -10.33
N ILE A 22 0.89 8.56 -11.41
CA ILE A 22 0.25 7.91 -12.58
C ILE A 22 0.36 6.39 -12.45
N GLY A 23 0.12 5.87 -11.25
CA GLY A 23 0.25 4.46 -10.94
C GLY A 23 -0.64 4.01 -9.81
N THR A 24 -0.50 2.74 -9.43
CA THR A 24 -1.22 2.11 -8.33
C THR A 24 -0.35 1.14 -7.56
N ALA A 25 -0.46 1.14 -6.25
CA ALA A 25 0.10 0.11 -5.39
C ALA A 25 -1.02 -0.74 -4.79
N PHE A 26 -0.75 -2.04 -4.63
CA PHE A 26 -1.74 -3.03 -4.21
C PHE A 26 -1.16 -3.98 -3.16
N LEU A 27 -1.97 -4.27 -2.14
CA LEU A 27 -1.75 -5.30 -1.14
C LEU A 27 -3.04 -6.08 -0.87
N ALA A 28 -2.90 -7.38 -0.65
CA ALA A 28 -3.97 -8.23 -0.17
C ALA A 28 -3.59 -8.86 1.18
N PHE A 29 -4.56 -9.02 2.05
CA PHE A 29 -4.47 -9.71 3.34
C PHE A 29 -5.46 -10.85 3.29
N VAL A 30 -4.95 -12.07 3.29
CA VAL A 30 -5.77 -13.28 3.15
C VAL A 30 -5.76 -14.07 4.45
N PRO A 31 -6.83 -14.84 4.75
CA PRO A 31 -6.90 -15.70 5.93
C PRO A 31 -5.68 -16.62 6.03
N GLY A 32 -5.14 -16.77 7.24
CA GLY A 32 -3.92 -17.55 7.49
C GLY A 32 -2.61 -16.89 7.06
N GLY A 33 -2.68 -15.71 6.41
CA GLY A 33 -1.53 -14.92 6.00
C GLY A 33 -1.18 -13.81 6.99
N MET A 34 -0.30 -12.90 6.55
CA MET A 34 0.07 -11.73 7.35
C MET A 34 -1.12 -10.77 7.46
N THR A 35 -1.43 -10.32 8.67
CA THR A 35 -2.50 -9.35 8.92
C THR A 35 -2.08 -7.93 8.53
N PHE A 36 -3.06 -7.05 8.33
CA PHE A 36 -2.84 -5.62 8.10
C PHE A 36 -2.00 -4.99 9.23
N GLU A 37 -2.32 -5.31 10.48
CA GLU A 37 -1.59 -4.81 11.63
C GLU A 37 -0.15 -5.33 11.68
N ALA A 38 0.07 -6.60 11.42
CA ALA A 38 1.42 -7.17 11.37
C ALA A 38 2.27 -6.52 10.26
N TYR A 39 1.64 -6.10 9.15
CA TYR A 39 2.33 -5.45 8.04
C TYR A 39 2.63 -3.98 8.30
N PHE A 40 1.67 -3.20 8.78
CA PHE A 40 1.80 -1.74 8.93
C PHE A 40 2.15 -1.30 10.35
N GLY A 41 1.72 -2.02 11.40
CA GLY A 41 1.97 -1.70 12.82
C GLY A 41 1.31 -0.41 13.26
N MET A 42 0.01 -0.24 12.97
CA MET A 42 -0.70 1.03 13.17
C MET A 42 -1.29 1.20 14.57
N HIS A 43 -1.48 0.10 15.29
CA HIS A 43 -2.12 0.15 16.61
C HIS A 43 -1.37 1.09 17.57
N GLY A 44 -2.11 1.95 18.27
CA GLY A 44 -1.56 2.91 19.22
C GLY A 44 -0.74 4.06 18.62
N GLN A 45 -0.63 4.16 17.28
CA GLN A 45 0.12 5.23 16.65
C GLN A 45 -0.73 6.48 16.41
N PRO A 46 -0.14 7.70 16.50
CA PRO A 46 -0.83 8.92 16.12
C PRO A 46 -1.20 8.91 14.62
N THR A 47 -2.22 9.65 14.23
CA THR A 47 -2.76 9.68 12.85
C THR A 47 -1.68 9.92 11.81
N ARG A 48 -0.80 10.90 12.03
CA ARG A 48 0.31 11.20 11.12
C ARG A 48 1.25 10.01 10.92
N GLU A 49 1.60 9.31 11.98
CA GLU A 49 2.46 8.13 11.91
C GLU A 49 1.76 6.98 11.19
N LYS A 50 0.45 6.78 11.39
CA LYS A 50 -0.35 5.80 10.67
C LYS A 50 -0.33 6.06 9.16
N LEU A 51 -0.56 7.32 8.74
CA LEU A 51 -0.53 7.71 7.34
C LEU A 51 0.85 7.48 6.72
N LEU A 52 1.91 7.83 7.43
CA LEU A 52 3.29 7.62 6.98
C LEU A 52 3.61 6.12 6.80
N ARG A 53 3.24 5.29 7.78
CA ARG A 53 3.40 3.83 7.71
C ARG A 53 2.61 3.22 6.57
N PHE A 54 1.39 3.71 6.34
CA PHE A 54 0.56 3.28 5.22
C PHE A 54 1.21 3.62 3.88
N LEU A 55 1.60 4.87 3.68
CA LEU A 55 2.23 5.35 2.45
C LEU A 55 3.51 4.56 2.12
N VAL A 56 4.43 4.47 3.09
CA VAL A 56 5.72 3.79 2.91
C VAL A 56 5.53 2.28 2.75
N GLY A 57 4.60 1.67 3.49
CA GLY A 57 4.34 0.23 3.41
C GLY A 57 3.62 -0.17 2.13
N LEU A 58 2.71 0.65 1.63
CA LEU A 58 1.98 0.36 0.41
C LEU A 58 2.86 0.53 -0.84
N SER A 59 3.75 1.52 -0.84
CA SER A 59 4.61 1.84 -1.98
C SER A 59 6.11 1.69 -1.70
N PRO A 60 6.59 0.52 -1.26
CA PRO A 60 8.01 0.37 -0.96
C PRO A 60 8.92 0.43 -2.19
N ALA A 61 8.39 0.33 -3.40
CA ALA A 61 9.13 0.47 -4.66
C ALA A 61 9.32 1.93 -5.07
N MET A 62 8.53 2.86 -4.50
CA MET A 62 8.62 4.32 -4.71
C MET A 62 8.75 4.75 -6.18
N LEU A 63 8.07 4.04 -7.11
CA LEU A 63 8.22 4.28 -8.57
C LEU A 63 7.86 5.70 -8.98
N GLN A 64 6.85 6.30 -8.32
CA GLN A 64 6.36 7.66 -8.58
C GLN A 64 7.37 8.75 -8.24
N MET A 65 8.34 8.49 -7.35
CA MET A 65 9.25 9.52 -6.83
C MET A 65 10.15 10.13 -7.89
N THR A 66 10.30 9.50 -9.05
CA THR A 66 11.18 9.98 -10.12
C THR A 66 10.57 11.11 -10.95
N TYR A 67 9.26 11.28 -10.92
CA TYR A 67 8.54 12.29 -11.70
C TYR A 67 7.57 13.15 -10.88
N LEU A 68 7.45 12.91 -9.57
CA LEU A 68 6.72 13.82 -8.70
C LEU A 68 7.43 15.18 -8.66
N VAL A 69 6.77 16.19 -9.22
CA VAL A 69 7.27 17.55 -9.29
C VAL A 69 7.29 18.19 -7.91
N ASP A 70 6.29 17.87 -7.09
CA ASP A 70 6.16 18.35 -5.71
C ASP A 70 5.98 17.19 -4.73
N PRO A 71 7.07 16.77 -4.06
CA PRO A 71 6.98 15.75 -3.02
C PRO A 71 6.20 16.21 -1.77
N THR A 72 5.96 17.52 -1.61
CA THR A 72 5.20 18.09 -0.50
C THR A 72 3.69 18.09 -0.75
N ALA A 73 3.25 17.75 -1.96
CA ALA A 73 1.83 17.63 -2.31
C ALA A 73 1.06 16.53 -1.53
N ALA A 74 1.76 15.75 -0.69
CA ALA A 74 1.13 14.89 0.30
C ALA A 74 0.64 15.75 1.47
N ASP A 75 -0.64 16.07 1.47
CA ASP A 75 -1.29 16.78 2.57
C ASP A 75 -1.77 15.77 3.62
N PHE A 76 -0.99 15.63 4.69
CA PHE A 76 -1.30 14.69 5.78
C PHE A 76 -2.47 15.15 6.64
N GLU A 77 -2.75 16.47 6.71
CA GLU A 77 -3.90 17.00 7.46
C GLU A 77 -5.20 16.72 6.70
N ALA A 78 -5.20 16.97 5.39
CA ALA A 78 -6.32 16.62 4.53
C ALA A 78 -6.38 15.13 4.16
N GLN A 79 -5.45 14.29 4.64
CA GLN A 79 -5.32 12.87 4.32
C GLN A 79 -5.25 12.60 2.81
N ARG A 80 -4.61 13.49 2.06
CA ARG A 80 -4.47 13.41 0.60
C ARG A 80 -3.05 13.04 0.21
N GLY A 81 -2.93 12.00 -0.62
CA GLY A 81 -1.69 11.65 -1.31
C GLY A 81 -1.67 12.24 -2.72
N PRO A 82 -0.49 12.45 -3.31
CA PRO A 82 -0.37 12.88 -4.70
C PRO A 82 -0.92 11.77 -5.62
N SER A 83 -2.06 12.05 -6.25
CA SER A 83 -2.71 11.12 -7.17
C SER A 83 -3.24 11.87 -8.39
N THR A 84 -3.34 11.16 -9.51
CA THR A 84 -3.94 11.66 -10.74
C THR A 84 -5.21 10.86 -11.05
N PRO A 85 -6.12 11.38 -11.90
CA PRO A 85 -7.27 10.61 -12.36
C PRO A 85 -6.87 9.24 -12.94
N MET A 86 -5.80 9.19 -13.73
CA MET A 86 -5.27 7.94 -14.31
C MET A 86 -4.84 6.95 -13.20
N GLY A 87 -4.19 7.43 -12.14
CA GLY A 87 -3.84 6.61 -10.98
C GLY A 87 -5.06 6.05 -10.27
N CYS A 88 -6.14 6.84 -10.17
CA CYS A 88 -7.40 6.40 -9.58
C CYS A 88 -8.06 5.28 -10.42
N ASP A 89 -8.12 5.45 -11.75
CA ASP A 89 -8.67 4.44 -12.65
C ASP A 89 -7.85 3.14 -12.62
N LEU A 90 -6.53 3.24 -12.61
CA LEU A 90 -5.63 2.10 -12.46
C LEU A 90 -5.85 1.37 -11.12
N SER A 91 -6.05 2.12 -10.04
CA SER A 91 -6.33 1.55 -8.71
C SER A 91 -7.68 0.83 -8.69
N ALA A 92 -8.71 1.41 -9.29
CA ALA A 92 -10.03 0.79 -9.41
C ALA A 92 -9.96 -0.50 -10.23
N GLY A 93 -9.33 -0.46 -11.41
CA GLY A 93 -9.14 -1.64 -12.26
C GLY A 93 -8.34 -2.75 -11.59
N MET A 94 -7.23 -2.40 -10.92
CA MET A 94 -6.42 -3.37 -10.17
C MET A 94 -7.23 -4.01 -9.04
N THR A 95 -7.95 -3.20 -8.26
CA THR A 95 -8.80 -3.68 -7.17
C THR A 95 -9.87 -4.62 -7.67
N GLY A 96 -10.61 -4.25 -8.72
CA GLY A 96 -11.64 -5.07 -9.32
C GLY A 96 -11.11 -6.40 -9.86
N ALA A 97 -9.99 -6.37 -10.60
CA ALA A 97 -9.37 -7.59 -11.12
C ALA A 97 -8.91 -8.55 -10.01
N MET A 98 -8.33 -8.02 -8.92
CA MET A 98 -7.89 -8.86 -7.80
C MET A 98 -9.05 -9.37 -6.96
N ALA A 99 -10.09 -8.56 -6.77
CA ALA A 99 -11.34 -9.00 -6.11
C ALA A 99 -12.00 -10.16 -6.88
N LEU A 100 -12.12 -10.06 -8.21
CA LEU A 100 -12.64 -11.14 -9.05
C LEU A 100 -11.82 -12.41 -8.93
N LYS A 101 -10.50 -12.33 -8.92
CA LYS A 101 -9.62 -13.50 -8.72
C LYS A 101 -9.88 -14.20 -7.38
N ILE A 102 -10.06 -13.41 -6.31
CA ILE A 102 -10.37 -13.94 -4.97
C ILE A 102 -11.74 -14.62 -4.98
N LEU A 103 -12.77 -13.93 -5.46
CA LEU A 103 -14.15 -14.42 -5.45
C LEU A 103 -14.35 -15.65 -6.33
N LEU A 104 -13.66 -15.72 -7.45
CA LEU A 104 -13.75 -16.86 -8.38
C LEU A 104 -12.77 -17.99 -8.06
N GLY A 105 -11.88 -17.81 -7.08
CA GLY A 105 -10.83 -18.78 -6.79
C GLY A 105 -9.85 -18.99 -7.97
N ARG A 106 -9.68 -18.01 -8.86
CA ARG A 106 -8.91 -18.14 -10.10
C ARG A 106 -7.68 -17.24 -10.13
N GLY A 107 -6.56 -17.80 -10.59
CA GLY A 107 -5.32 -17.05 -10.72
C GLY A 107 -4.64 -16.78 -9.37
N ARG A 108 -3.47 -16.11 -9.45
CA ARG A 108 -2.69 -15.76 -8.25
C ARG A 108 -2.98 -14.32 -7.82
N VAL A 109 -3.23 -14.13 -6.55
CA VAL A 109 -3.26 -12.82 -5.91
C VAL A 109 -2.05 -12.73 -4.98
N PRO A 110 -1.12 -11.77 -5.18
CA PRO A 110 -0.03 -11.57 -4.25
C PRO A 110 -0.60 -11.05 -2.94
N ALA A 111 -0.36 -11.80 -1.86
CA ALA A 111 -0.78 -11.45 -0.52
C ALA A 111 0.41 -11.00 0.34
N ALA A 112 0.17 -10.13 1.31
CA ALA A 112 1.18 -9.66 2.25
C ALA A 112 1.98 -10.86 2.83
N PRO A 113 3.30 -10.76 2.90
CA PRO A 113 4.16 -9.60 2.74
C PRO A 113 4.56 -9.24 1.29
N ARG A 114 3.90 -9.82 0.29
CA ARG A 114 4.11 -9.48 -1.13
C ARG A 114 3.07 -8.50 -1.60
N GLY A 115 3.52 -7.50 -2.39
CA GLY A 115 2.65 -6.50 -3.00
C GLY A 115 3.02 -6.25 -4.45
N LEU A 116 2.21 -5.42 -5.11
CA LEU A 116 2.45 -4.94 -6.47
C LEU A 116 2.48 -3.42 -6.47
N HIS A 117 3.32 -2.86 -7.33
CA HIS A 117 3.29 -1.45 -7.66
C HIS A 117 3.44 -1.32 -9.17
N PHE A 118 2.40 -0.84 -9.84
CA PHE A 118 2.40 -0.54 -11.27
C PHE A 118 2.44 0.96 -11.46
N ASP A 119 3.29 1.42 -12.36
CA ASP A 119 3.42 2.82 -12.73
C ASP A 119 3.34 2.94 -14.25
N ALA A 120 2.26 3.54 -14.73
CA ALA A 120 2.00 3.66 -16.16
C ALA A 120 2.91 4.67 -16.86
N TYR A 121 3.30 5.75 -16.16
CA TYR A 121 4.23 6.72 -16.74
C TYR A 121 5.60 6.10 -17.03
N ARG A 122 6.03 5.20 -16.18
CA ARG A 122 7.32 4.48 -16.32
C ARG A 122 7.18 3.16 -17.09
N ASN A 123 5.99 2.74 -17.46
CA ASN A 123 5.72 1.41 -18.03
C ASN A 123 6.35 0.28 -17.18
N ARG A 124 6.25 0.40 -15.84
CA ARG A 124 6.96 -0.50 -14.92
C ARG A 124 6.02 -1.11 -13.88
N MET A 125 6.17 -2.43 -13.70
CA MET A 125 5.57 -3.16 -12.60
C MET A 125 6.67 -3.67 -11.67
N ALA A 126 6.58 -3.30 -10.39
CA ALA A 126 7.44 -3.83 -9.34
C ALA A 126 6.65 -4.81 -8.46
N ARG A 127 7.25 -5.96 -8.19
CA ARG A 127 6.78 -6.89 -7.16
C ARG A 127 7.59 -6.58 -5.89
N THR A 128 6.89 -6.34 -4.81
CA THR A 128 7.52 -6.00 -3.54
C THR A 128 7.43 -7.17 -2.57
N TRP A 129 8.42 -7.30 -1.71
CA TRP A 129 8.47 -8.31 -0.67
C TRP A 129 9.03 -7.70 0.61
N ARG A 130 8.23 -7.72 1.68
CA ARG A 130 8.57 -7.13 2.98
C ARG A 130 8.29 -8.14 4.11
N PRO A 131 9.09 -9.22 4.21
CA PRO A 131 8.92 -10.20 5.28
C PRO A 131 9.05 -9.50 6.64
N GLY A 132 8.14 -9.84 7.56
CA GLY A 132 8.03 -9.16 8.86
C GLY A 132 7.35 -7.79 8.82
N GLY A 133 6.90 -7.30 7.66
CA GLY A 133 6.16 -6.03 7.53
C GLY A 133 6.91 -4.85 8.15
N VAL A 134 6.29 -4.15 9.09
CA VAL A 134 6.88 -3.00 9.82
C VAL A 134 8.16 -3.36 10.59
N ARG A 135 8.35 -4.64 10.94
CA ARG A 135 9.57 -5.11 11.63
C ARG A 135 10.77 -5.30 10.69
N ASN A 136 10.53 -5.32 9.37
CA ASN A 136 11.58 -5.46 8.37
C ASN A 136 12.60 -4.32 8.48
N PRO A 137 13.93 -4.59 8.53
CA PRO A 137 14.95 -3.55 8.67
C PRO A 137 14.89 -2.48 7.58
N LEU A 138 14.68 -2.89 6.33
CA LEU A 138 14.55 -1.95 5.21
C LEU A 138 13.31 -1.07 5.36
N GLN A 139 12.20 -1.62 5.83
CA GLN A 139 10.98 -0.86 6.09
C GLN A 139 11.20 0.18 7.21
N LYS A 140 11.90 -0.20 8.27
CA LYS A 140 12.29 0.72 9.35
C LYS A 140 13.16 1.86 8.86
N LEU A 141 14.15 1.55 8.00
CA LEU A 141 15.01 2.56 7.39
C LEU A 141 14.20 3.52 6.51
N MET A 142 13.32 3.00 5.66
CA MET A 142 12.46 3.82 4.81
C MET A 142 11.55 4.74 5.63
N LEU A 143 10.98 4.23 6.72
CA LEU A 143 10.17 5.03 7.66
C LEU A 143 10.99 6.13 8.34
N ALA A 144 12.22 5.83 8.75
CA ALA A 144 13.12 6.83 9.35
C ALA A 144 13.44 7.96 8.36
N VAL A 145 13.77 7.61 7.11
CA VAL A 145 14.00 8.59 6.04
C VAL A 145 12.75 9.42 5.74
N ALA A 146 11.58 8.76 5.67
CA ALA A 146 10.33 9.45 5.40
C ALA A 146 9.94 10.42 6.53
N ARG A 147 10.15 10.04 7.81
CA ARG A 147 9.96 10.95 8.95
C ARG A 147 10.83 12.20 8.87
N LYS A 148 12.09 12.04 8.44
CA LYS A 148 13.02 13.17 8.30
C LYS A 148 12.66 14.10 7.14
N ARG A 149 12.07 13.58 6.06
CA ARG A 149 11.75 14.37 4.86
C ARG A 149 10.37 15.04 4.93
N LEU A 150 9.44 14.43 5.64
CA LEU A 150 8.04 14.84 5.74
C LEU A 150 7.67 15.33 7.16
N GLY A 151 8.63 15.36 8.06
CA GLY A 151 8.59 15.97 9.40
C GLY A 151 9.12 17.34 9.38
#